data_9ca3660d395935e85a05d54429a350a2
#
_entry.id   9ca3660d395935e85a05d54429a350a2
#
_cell.length_a   1.000
_cell.length_b   1.000
_cell.length_c   1.000
_cell.angle_alpha   90.00
_cell.angle_beta   90.00
_cell.angle_gamma   90.00
#
_symmetry.space_group_name_H-M   'P 1'
#
loop_
_entity.id
_entity.type
_entity.pdbx_description
1 polymer ?
#
loop_
_entity_poly.entity_id
_entity_poly.type
_entity_poly.pdbx_seq_one_letter_code
_entity_poly.pdbx_strand_id
1 'polypeptide(L)'
;MNVCLFFEGTGQGVAGRITNVTRLHDACVADERQILHLEPGLGTHFGAYIVGKIAGADWRASFRSARRWLESVYKSLPSDGIATNVFIFGFSRGALLARHTAAWLDKLGIAVAYLGLWDTVDSTIGLDVSETCPGNVKKARHAVSRDETRRFFQYVPLRSKRKGVVEELVFPGGHSDVGGLYEDDHRIADVALAWIAAGAKRQGLRIKKGVRMVQKIDAAPLTLHDEHGEVSNFWGAFDRVKRDLKGLRAWRESGVRGQGPGVRS
;
A
#
# COMPACT_ATOMS: atom_id res chain seq x y z
N MET A 1 4.44 14.35 -17.84
CA MET A 1 4.16 14.78 -16.46
C MET A 1 3.76 13.58 -15.63
N ASN A 2 4.13 13.54 -14.34
CA ASN A 2 3.69 12.50 -13.41
C ASN A 2 2.49 12.99 -12.58
N VAL A 3 1.48 12.15 -12.44
CA VAL A 3 0.29 12.36 -11.59
C VAL A 3 0.28 11.27 -10.55
N CYS A 4 0.45 11.62 -9.27
CA CYS A 4 0.69 10.67 -8.20
C CYS A 4 -0.44 10.73 -7.16
N LEU A 5 -1.13 9.62 -6.93
CA LEU A 5 -2.16 9.47 -5.91
C LEU A 5 -1.66 8.56 -4.79
N PHE A 6 -1.93 8.96 -3.57
CA PHE A 6 -1.57 8.24 -2.37
C PHE A 6 -2.82 8.07 -1.51
N PHE A 7 -3.14 6.82 -1.13
CA PHE A 7 -4.30 6.49 -0.31
C PHE A 7 -3.87 5.92 1.03
N GLU A 8 -4.13 6.67 2.09
CA GLU A 8 -3.80 6.26 3.45
C GLU A 8 -4.66 5.09 3.95
N GLY A 9 -4.11 4.35 4.90
CA GLY A 9 -4.83 3.35 5.68
C GLY A 9 -5.88 3.99 6.59
N THR A 10 -6.83 3.19 7.07
CA THR A 10 -7.91 3.66 7.92
C THR A 10 -7.43 4.28 9.22
N GLY A 11 -8.00 5.44 9.55
CA GLY A 11 -7.66 6.18 10.77
C GLY A 11 -6.28 6.83 10.73
N GLN A 12 -5.61 6.83 9.57
CA GLN A 12 -4.27 7.41 9.39
C GLN A 12 -4.35 8.79 8.73
N GLY A 13 -3.38 9.64 9.03
CA GLY A 13 -3.32 11.01 8.50
C GLY A 13 -3.87 12.10 9.44
N VAL A 14 -4.44 11.77 10.61
CA VAL A 14 -5.01 12.75 11.57
C VAL A 14 -4.32 12.73 12.94
N ALA A 15 -3.67 11.65 13.33
CA ALA A 15 -3.15 11.49 14.71
C ALA A 15 -1.61 11.36 14.77
N GLY A 16 -0.87 11.90 13.81
CA GLY A 16 0.59 11.89 13.86
C GLY A 16 1.26 10.56 13.52
N ARG A 17 0.51 9.50 13.25
CA ARG A 17 1.07 8.22 12.83
C ARG A 17 1.47 8.27 11.35
N ILE A 18 2.74 8.07 11.07
CA ILE A 18 3.33 8.18 9.73
C ILE A 18 3.42 6.80 9.10
N THR A 19 2.67 6.55 8.03
CA THR A 19 2.72 5.31 7.26
C THR A 19 3.76 5.37 6.13
N ASN A 20 4.03 4.25 5.49
CA ASN A 20 4.85 4.19 4.29
C ASN A 20 4.22 4.96 3.10
N VAL A 21 2.90 5.16 3.09
CA VAL A 21 2.21 6.00 2.10
C VAL A 21 2.61 7.46 2.28
N THR A 22 2.44 8.03 3.49
CA THR A 22 2.86 9.40 3.82
C THR A 22 4.37 9.56 3.62
N ARG A 23 5.19 8.62 4.09
CA ARG A 23 6.66 8.66 3.92
C ARG A 23 7.07 8.73 2.44
N LEU A 24 6.41 7.95 1.57
CA LEU A 24 6.70 8.02 0.14
C LEU A 24 6.19 9.33 -0.48
N HIS A 25 4.98 9.77 -0.12
CA HIS A 25 4.45 11.07 -0.55
C HIS A 25 5.43 12.19 -0.24
N ASP A 26 5.89 12.29 1.01
CA ASP A 26 6.79 13.35 1.48
C ASP A 26 8.20 13.24 0.87
N ALA A 27 8.63 12.03 0.50
CA ALA A 27 9.87 11.81 -0.22
C ALA A 27 9.80 12.22 -1.70
N CYS A 28 8.62 12.32 -2.29
CA CYS A 28 8.44 12.67 -3.70
C CYS A 28 8.74 14.16 -3.96
N VAL A 29 9.28 14.44 -5.15
CA VAL A 29 9.36 15.80 -5.69
C VAL A 29 7.94 16.27 -6.03
N ALA A 30 7.57 17.49 -5.67
CA ALA A 30 6.34 18.13 -6.08
C ALA A 30 6.66 19.40 -6.87
N ASP A 31 6.38 19.41 -8.17
CA ASP A 31 6.61 20.54 -9.09
C ASP A 31 5.71 20.39 -10.33
N GLU A 32 5.89 21.26 -11.33
CA GLU A 32 5.12 21.25 -12.58
C GLU A 32 5.24 19.94 -13.40
N ARG A 33 6.26 19.13 -13.13
CA ARG A 33 6.49 17.83 -13.80
C ARG A 33 5.97 16.63 -13.00
N GLN A 34 5.65 16.84 -11.72
CA GLN A 34 5.13 15.80 -10.85
C GLN A 34 4.22 16.37 -9.79
N ILE A 35 2.93 16.16 -9.92
CA ILE A 35 1.92 16.61 -8.96
C ILE A 35 1.48 15.43 -8.08
N LEU A 36 1.23 15.75 -6.81
CA LEU A 36 0.93 14.78 -5.76
C LEU A 36 -0.45 15.06 -5.16
N HIS A 37 -1.15 14.01 -4.82
CA HIS A 37 -2.38 14.05 -4.03
C HIS A 37 -2.37 12.95 -2.97
N LEU A 38 -2.51 13.35 -1.72
CA LEU A 38 -2.66 12.46 -0.59
C LEU A 38 -4.13 12.46 -0.15
N GLU A 39 -4.78 11.32 -0.28
CA GLU A 39 -6.13 11.10 0.23
C GLU A 39 -6.03 10.54 1.64
N PRO A 40 -6.58 11.22 2.66
CA PRO A 40 -6.52 10.75 4.03
C PRO A 40 -7.27 9.45 4.21
N GLY A 41 -6.88 8.67 5.21
CA GLY A 41 -7.46 7.37 5.51
C GLY A 41 -8.95 7.44 5.87
N LEU A 42 -9.66 6.39 5.56
CA LEU A 42 -11.09 6.26 5.89
C LEU A 42 -11.32 6.40 7.40
N GLY A 43 -12.36 7.14 7.80
CA GLY A 43 -12.74 7.31 9.21
C GLY A 43 -11.93 8.36 9.98
N THR A 44 -11.23 9.26 9.31
CA THR A 44 -10.46 10.36 9.93
C THR A 44 -11.34 11.53 10.37
N HIS A 45 -12.62 11.56 10.03
CA HIS A 45 -13.54 12.61 10.48
C HIS A 45 -13.95 12.41 11.94
N PHE A 46 -13.92 13.51 12.68
CA PHE A 46 -14.19 13.61 14.12
C PHE A 46 -15.44 12.81 14.54
N GLY A 47 -15.32 11.92 15.53
CA GLY A 47 -16.42 11.10 16.09
C GLY A 47 -16.63 9.72 15.48
N ALA A 48 -16.07 9.42 14.31
CA ALA A 48 -16.21 8.13 13.64
C ALA A 48 -15.14 7.09 14.04
N TYR A 49 -14.26 7.42 14.98
CA TYR A 49 -13.07 6.60 15.30
C TYR A 49 -13.41 5.18 15.78
N ILE A 50 -14.51 5.00 16.53
CA ILE A 50 -14.89 3.67 17.04
C ILE A 50 -15.83 2.95 16.09
N VAL A 51 -16.84 3.63 15.54
CA VAL A 51 -17.84 3.03 14.65
C VAL A 51 -17.35 2.95 13.20
N GLY A 52 -16.57 3.93 12.73
CA GLY A 52 -16.01 3.96 11.39
C GLY A 52 -14.89 2.95 11.14
N LYS A 53 -14.25 2.43 12.20
CA LYS A 53 -13.32 1.30 12.08
C LYS A 53 -14.02 0.01 11.62
N ILE A 54 -15.34 -0.10 11.85
CA ILE A 54 -16.08 -1.35 11.70
C ILE A 54 -17.16 -1.25 10.62
N ALA A 55 -17.90 -0.15 10.59
CA ALA A 55 -18.99 0.07 9.66
C ALA A 55 -18.52 0.97 8.52
N GLY A 56 -17.80 0.41 7.54
CA GLY A 56 -17.58 0.98 6.21
C GLY A 56 -17.60 2.50 6.14
N ALA A 57 -16.60 3.17 6.76
CA ALA A 57 -16.38 4.59 6.51
C ALA A 57 -16.49 4.80 5.01
N ASP A 58 -17.26 5.79 4.57
CA ASP A 58 -17.70 5.92 3.18
C ASP A 58 -16.50 6.02 2.22
N TRP A 59 -16.00 4.85 1.79
CA TRP A 59 -14.93 4.76 0.77
C TRP A 59 -15.30 5.52 -0.51
N ARG A 60 -16.61 5.68 -0.76
CA ARG A 60 -17.12 6.43 -1.91
C ARG A 60 -16.81 7.93 -1.80
N ALA A 61 -16.72 8.46 -0.58
CA ALA A 61 -16.33 9.86 -0.37
C ALA A 61 -14.87 10.07 -0.75
N SER A 62 -13.96 9.23 -0.26
CA SER A 62 -12.53 9.30 -0.62
C SER A 62 -12.31 9.03 -2.11
N PHE A 63 -13.00 8.05 -2.68
CA PHE A 63 -12.93 7.84 -4.13
C PHE A 63 -13.44 9.03 -4.93
N ARG A 64 -14.58 9.66 -4.54
CA ARG A 64 -15.10 10.87 -5.21
C ARG A 64 -14.13 12.04 -5.07
N SER A 65 -13.45 12.18 -3.93
CA SER A 65 -12.42 13.20 -3.71
C SER A 65 -11.26 13.02 -4.69
N ALA A 66 -10.64 11.85 -4.69
CA ALA A 66 -9.53 11.52 -5.58
C ALA A 66 -9.92 11.65 -7.08
N ARG A 67 -11.13 11.20 -7.43
CA ARG A 67 -11.67 11.33 -8.78
C ARG A 67 -11.82 12.79 -9.21
N ARG A 68 -12.45 13.64 -8.37
CA ARG A 68 -12.60 15.08 -8.67
C ARG A 68 -11.24 15.76 -8.85
N TRP A 69 -10.30 15.42 -8.00
CA TRP A 69 -8.94 15.94 -8.15
C TRP A 69 -8.31 15.49 -9.48
N LEU A 70 -8.35 14.21 -9.83
CA LEU A 70 -7.87 13.72 -11.12
C LEU A 70 -8.55 14.43 -12.30
N GLU A 71 -9.88 14.55 -12.28
CA GLU A 71 -10.64 15.25 -13.33
C GLU A 71 -10.19 16.72 -13.46
N SER A 72 -9.91 17.41 -12.33
CA SER A 72 -9.41 18.78 -12.36
C SER A 72 -8.01 18.86 -12.97
N VAL A 73 -7.12 17.92 -12.63
CA VAL A 73 -5.80 17.82 -13.24
C VAL A 73 -5.88 17.64 -14.74
N TYR A 74 -6.65 16.64 -15.20
CA TYR A 74 -6.78 16.37 -16.64
C TYR A 74 -7.42 17.53 -17.41
N LYS A 75 -8.35 18.27 -16.81
CA LYS A 75 -8.94 19.49 -17.40
C LYS A 75 -7.93 20.64 -17.51
N SER A 76 -6.95 20.71 -16.63
CA SER A 76 -5.90 21.75 -16.65
C SER A 76 -4.76 21.45 -17.60
N LEU A 77 -4.69 20.24 -18.16
CA LEU A 77 -3.65 19.85 -19.10
C LEU A 77 -3.91 20.53 -20.45
N PRO A 78 -2.85 20.98 -21.16
CA PRO A 78 -2.97 21.46 -22.52
C PRO A 78 -3.60 20.41 -23.45
N SER A 79 -4.43 20.86 -24.37
CA SER A 79 -5.15 20.00 -25.33
C SER A 79 -4.23 19.27 -26.34
N ASP A 80 -2.99 19.71 -26.47
CA ASP A 80 -1.95 19.10 -27.32
C ASP A 80 -1.27 17.85 -26.73
N GLY A 81 -1.79 17.37 -25.61
CA GLY A 81 -1.52 16.02 -25.11
C GLY A 81 -0.18 15.83 -24.44
N ILE A 82 0.02 16.44 -23.28
CA ILE A 82 1.17 16.04 -22.43
C ILE A 82 1.00 14.58 -21.98
N ALA A 83 1.94 13.73 -22.40
CA ALA A 83 1.97 12.35 -21.93
C ALA A 83 2.03 12.31 -20.39
N THR A 84 1.01 11.75 -19.76
CA THR A 84 0.92 11.62 -18.31
C THR A 84 1.24 10.19 -17.87
N ASN A 85 2.06 10.07 -16.83
CA ASN A 85 2.30 8.82 -16.13
C ASN A 85 1.55 8.84 -14.81
N VAL A 86 0.58 7.98 -14.62
CA VAL A 86 -0.16 7.87 -13.36
C VAL A 86 0.55 6.87 -12.44
N PHE A 87 0.80 7.30 -11.21
CA PHE A 87 1.31 6.49 -10.12
C PHE A 87 0.26 6.42 -9.02
N ILE A 88 -0.03 5.23 -8.52
CA ILE A 88 -1.02 5.05 -7.46
C ILE A 88 -0.40 4.23 -6.34
N PHE A 89 -0.56 4.70 -5.11
CA PHE A 89 -0.04 4.04 -3.92
C PHE A 89 -1.14 3.89 -2.88
N GLY A 90 -1.08 2.84 -2.07
CA GLY A 90 -2.03 2.65 -0.99
C GLY A 90 -1.59 1.63 0.05
N PHE A 91 -2.07 1.83 1.28
CA PHE A 91 -1.86 0.92 2.40
C PHE A 91 -3.20 0.43 2.95
N SER A 92 -3.30 -0.87 3.31
CA SER A 92 -4.50 -1.40 3.97
C SER A 92 -5.76 -1.23 3.10
N ARG A 93 -6.84 -0.64 3.65
CA ARG A 93 -8.04 -0.24 2.90
C ARG A 93 -7.76 0.84 1.85
N GLY A 94 -6.77 1.69 2.07
CA GLY A 94 -6.28 2.61 1.04
C GLY A 94 -5.70 1.87 -0.17
N ALA A 95 -5.13 0.69 0.03
CA ALA A 95 -4.70 -0.17 -1.09
C ALA A 95 -5.88 -0.72 -1.90
N LEU A 96 -7.03 -1.00 -1.27
CA LEU A 96 -8.27 -1.33 -2.02
C LEU A 96 -8.73 -0.14 -2.86
N LEU A 97 -8.72 1.09 -2.30
CA LEU A 97 -9.05 2.30 -3.05
C LEU A 97 -8.08 2.55 -4.21
N ALA A 98 -6.80 2.32 -4.01
CA ALA A 98 -5.78 2.41 -5.07
C ALA A 98 -6.09 1.44 -6.23
N ARG A 99 -6.45 0.19 -5.92
CA ARG A 99 -6.85 -0.83 -6.91
C ARG A 99 -8.14 -0.45 -7.62
N HIS A 100 -9.15 0.02 -6.88
CA HIS A 100 -10.41 0.49 -7.43
C HIS A 100 -10.21 1.68 -8.37
N THR A 101 -9.36 2.63 -7.99
CA THR A 101 -9.00 3.79 -8.82
C THR A 101 -8.30 3.35 -10.11
N ALA A 102 -7.35 2.40 -10.02
CA ALA A 102 -6.69 1.85 -11.20
C ALA A 102 -7.70 1.17 -12.16
N ALA A 103 -8.66 0.41 -11.63
CA ALA A 103 -9.72 -0.22 -12.42
C ALA A 103 -10.70 0.80 -13.05
N TRP A 104 -10.97 1.90 -12.35
CA TRP A 104 -11.75 3.00 -12.91
C TRP A 104 -11.01 3.69 -14.07
N LEU A 105 -9.70 3.96 -13.92
CA LEU A 105 -8.87 4.52 -14.98
C LEU A 105 -8.74 3.59 -16.20
N ASP A 106 -8.76 2.26 -15.98
CA ASP A 106 -8.78 1.26 -17.07
C ASP A 106 -10.01 1.43 -17.97
N LYS A 107 -11.19 1.65 -17.37
CA LYS A 107 -12.42 1.92 -18.12
C LYS A 107 -12.38 3.21 -18.93
N LEU A 108 -11.51 4.15 -18.54
CA LEU A 108 -11.29 5.42 -19.25
C LEU A 108 -10.14 5.34 -20.27
N GLY A 109 -9.48 4.19 -20.40
CA GLY A 109 -8.29 4.02 -21.25
C GLY A 109 -7.05 4.74 -20.76
N ILE A 110 -7.00 5.17 -19.49
CA ILE A 110 -5.88 5.90 -18.92
C ILE A 110 -4.87 4.90 -18.33
N ALA A 111 -3.63 4.93 -18.82
CA ALA A 111 -2.58 4.04 -18.37
C ALA A 111 -2.08 4.39 -16.95
N VAL A 112 -1.87 3.38 -16.11
CA VAL A 112 -1.22 3.47 -14.82
C VAL A 112 0.22 2.96 -14.95
N ALA A 113 1.19 3.86 -14.82
CA ALA A 113 2.60 3.52 -14.93
C ALA A 113 3.04 2.59 -13.80
N TYR A 114 2.53 2.84 -12.59
CA TYR A 114 2.89 2.04 -11.42
C TYR A 114 1.78 2.00 -10.38
N LEU A 115 1.55 0.81 -9.82
CA LEU A 115 0.66 0.57 -8.67
C LEU A 115 1.49 -0.02 -7.52
N GLY A 116 1.65 0.73 -6.43
CA GLY A 116 2.40 0.35 -5.24
C GLY A 116 1.48 0.11 -4.05
N LEU A 117 1.49 -1.11 -3.50
CA LEU A 117 0.56 -1.51 -2.45
C LEU A 117 1.30 -2.05 -1.24
N TRP A 118 0.88 -1.62 -0.04
CA TRP A 118 1.27 -2.22 1.22
C TRP A 118 0.07 -2.93 1.83
N ASP A 119 0.19 -4.21 1.96
CA ASP A 119 -0.69 -5.14 2.68
C ASP A 119 -2.18 -4.86 2.48
N THR A 120 -2.66 -5.04 1.25
CA THR A 120 -4.08 -4.91 0.91
C THR A 120 -4.90 -5.94 1.69
N VAL A 121 -5.87 -5.48 2.47
CA VAL A 121 -6.71 -6.34 3.30
C VAL A 121 -8.18 -6.18 2.94
N ASP A 122 -8.92 -7.29 2.93
CA ASP A 122 -10.38 -7.28 2.89
C ASP A 122 -10.91 -6.90 4.27
N SER A 123 -11.54 -5.76 4.35
CA SER A 123 -12.03 -5.19 5.59
C SER A 123 -13.53 -4.91 5.58
N THR A 124 -14.29 -5.66 4.81
CA THR A 124 -15.77 -5.58 4.78
C THR A 124 -16.36 -4.18 4.57
N ILE A 125 -15.61 -3.28 3.91
CA ILE A 125 -16.08 -1.91 3.61
C ILE A 125 -17.09 -1.86 2.47
N GLY A 126 -17.54 -3.02 1.97
CA GLY A 126 -18.46 -3.09 0.83
C GLY A 126 -17.84 -2.64 -0.49
N LEU A 127 -16.51 -2.60 -0.58
CA LEU A 127 -15.76 -2.38 -1.81
C LEU A 127 -15.25 -3.72 -2.31
N ASP A 128 -15.96 -4.30 -3.28
CA ASP A 128 -15.47 -5.49 -3.98
C ASP A 128 -14.39 -5.08 -4.98
N VAL A 129 -13.20 -5.63 -4.78
CA VAL A 129 -12.04 -5.39 -5.65
C VAL A 129 -11.54 -6.71 -6.21
N SER A 130 -11.51 -6.80 -7.53
CA SER A 130 -10.98 -7.97 -8.21
C SER A 130 -9.55 -8.29 -7.78
N GLU A 131 -9.24 -9.57 -7.61
CA GLU A 131 -7.85 -10.04 -7.46
C GLU A 131 -7.03 -9.81 -8.75
N THR A 132 -7.68 -9.59 -9.88
CA THR A 132 -7.01 -9.36 -11.15
C THR A 132 -6.53 -7.91 -11.26
N CYS A 133 -5.24 -7.75 -11.52
CA CYS A 133 -4.64 -6.45 -11.81
C CYS A 133 -5.26 -5.86 -13.08
N PRO A 134 -5.74 -4.60 -13.06
CA PRO A 134 -6.32 -3.94 -14.23
C PRO A 134 -5.39 -3.92 -15.44
N GLY A 135 -5.99 -3.95 -16.64
CA GLY A 135 -5.30 -4.05 -17.91
C GLY A 135 -4.37 -2.87 -18.22
N ASN A 136 -4.71 -1.69 -17.73
CA ASN A 136 -3.98 -0.44 -17.90
C ASN A 136 -2.72 -0.32 -17.03
N VAL A 137 -2.54 -1.18 -16.01
CA VAL A 137 -1.37 -1.13 -15.11
C VAL A 137 -0.13 -1.71 -15.79
N LYS A 138 0.92 -0.92 -15.94
CA LYS A 138 2.19 -1.35 -16.56
C LYS A 138 3.05 -2.18 -15.61
N LYS A 139 3.15 -1.76 -14.35
CA LYS A 139 3.88 -2.46 -13.29
C LYS A 139 3.17 -2.29 -11.96
N ALA A 140 3.18 -3.34 -11.14
CA ALA A 140 2.67 -3.29 -9.77
C ALA A 140 3.60 -4.04 -8.82
N ARG A 141 3.71 -3.53 -7.59
CA ARG A 141 4.33 -4.21 -6.46
C ARG A 141 3.39 -4.21 -5.27
N HIS A 142 3.29 -5.35 -4.63
CA HIS A 142 2.48 -5.53 -3.43
C HIS A 142 3.34 -6.15 -2.32
N ALA A 143 3.64 -5.35 -1.29
CA ALA A 143 4.31 -5.80 -0.08
C ALA A 143 3.27 -6.41 0.86
N VAL A 144 3.42 -7.69 1.19
CA VAL A 144 2.44 -8.48 1.96
C VAL A 144 3.03 -8.84 3.32
N SER A 145 2.29 -8.66 4.40
CA SER A 145 2.72 -9.07 5.74
C SER A 145 2.57 -10.59 5.93
N ARG A 146 3.59 -11.20 6.57
CA ARG A 146 3.62 -12.64 6.83
C ARG A 146 2.84 -13.04 8.07
N ASP A 147 2.98 -12.25 9.12
CA ASP A 147 2.62 -12.65 10.48
C ASP A 147 1.28 -12.06 10.94
N GLU A 148 0.51 -11.40 10.04
CA GLU A 148 -0.83 -10.92 10.33
C GLU A 148 -1.79 -12.09 10.54
N THR A 149 -2.46 -12.12 11.68
CA THR A 149 -3.36 -13.22 12.08
C THR A 149 -4.79 -12.78 12.36
N ARG A 150 -5.09 -11.49 12.33
CA ARG A 150 -6.45 -10.98 12.56
C ARG A 150 -7.38 -11.39 11.42
N ARG A 151 -8.54 -11.98 11.75
CA ARG A 151 -9.52 -12.49 10.79
C ARG A 151 -9.98 -11.45 9.76
N PHE A 152 -10.16 -10.20 10.16
CA PHE A 152 -10.60 -9.11 9.28
C PHE A 152 -9.46 -8.44 8.49
N PHE A 153 -8.24 -8.94 8.61
CA PHE A 153 -7.07 -8.45 7.88
C PHE A 153 -6.53 -9.50 6.91
N GLN A 154 -7.46 -10.28 6.32
CA GLN A 154 -7.05 -11.26 5.32
C GLN A 154 -6.50 -10.56 4.08
N TYR A 155 -5.41 -11.10 3.59
CA TYR A 155 -4.70 -10.62 2.43
C TYR A 155 -5.56 -10.78 1.16
N VAL A 156 -5.62 -9.72 0.35
CA VAL A 156 -6.28 -9.73 -0.96
C VAL A 156 -5.23 -9.80 -2.07
N PRO A 157 -5.09 -10.93 -2.77
CA PRO A 157 -4.10 -11.14 -3.82
C PRO A 157 -4.20 -10.10 -4.95
N LEU A 158 -3.07 -9.83 -5.61
CA LEU A 158 -3.04 -9.08 -6.86
C LEU A 158 -2.40 -9.92 -7.96
N ARG A 159 -3.20 -10.47 -8.86
CA ARG A 159 -2.78 -11.42 -9.89
C ARG A 159 -2.78 -10.77 -11.27
N SER A 160 -1.88 -11.21 -12.16
CA SER A 160 -1.89 -10.77 -13.56
C SER A 160 -1.62 -11.94 -14.51
N LYS A 161 -2.41 -12.04 -15.58
CA LYS A 161 -2.12 -12.95 -16.70
C LYS A 161 -0.89 -12.50 -17.51
N ARG A 162 -0.54 -11.21 -17.44
CA ARG A 162 0.63 -10.64 -18.13
C ARG A 162 1.88 -10.86 -17.27
N LYS A 163 2.79 -11.67 -17.78
CA LYS A 163 4.04 -12.01 -17.09
C LYS A 163 4.83 -10.76 -16.71
N GLY A 164 5.32 -10.71 -15.47
CA GLY A 164 6.19 -9.64 -14.99
C GLY A 164 5.52 -8.29 -14.74
N VAL A 165 4.19 -8.19 -14.81
CA VAL A 165 3.46 -6.96 -14.47
C VAL A 165 3.33 -6.82 -12.96
N VAL A 166 2.95 -7.88 -12.25
CA VAL A 166 2.77 -7.89 -10.81
C VAL A 166 3.92 -8.62 -10.13
N GLU A 167 4.47 -8.03 -9.09
CA GLU A 167 5.37 -8.66 -8.13
C GLU A 167 4.75 -8.54 -6.74
N GLU A 168 4.46 -9.68 -6.10
CA GLU A 168 4.09 -9.76 -4.69
C GLU A 168 5.25 -10.34 -3.89
N LEU A 169 5.58 -9.69 -2.77
CA LEU A 169 6.68 -10.09 -1.91
C LEU A 169 6.23 -10.07 -0.45
N VAL A 170 6.47 -11.19 0.25
CA VAL A 170 6.10 -11.37 1.65
C VAL A 170 7.21 -10.86 2.55
N PHE A 171 6.87 -9.91 3.42
CA PHE A 171 7.77 -9.36 4.44
C PHE A 171 7.45 -9.97 5.81
N PRO A 172 8.44 -10.11 6.70
CA PRO A 172 8.18 -10.50 8.08
C PRO A 172 7.32 -9.45 8.79
N GLY A 173 6.70 -9.81 9.90
CA GLY A 173 5.88 -8.92 10.72
C GLY A 173 4.40 -8.86 10.31
N GLY A 174 3.63 -8.13 11.11
CA GLY A 174 2.19 -7.90 10.94
C GLY A 174 1.89 -6.78 9.94
N HIS A 175 0.61 -6.43 9.86
CA HIS A 175 0.08 -5.41 8.97
C HIS A 175 0.76 -4.05 9.14
N SER A 176 0.88 -3.61 10.39
CA SER A 176 1.46 -2.30 10.71
C SER A 176 2.99 -2.30 10.65
N ASP A 177 3.67 -3.45 10.83
CA ASP A 177 5.11 -3.57 10.59
C ASP A 177 5.44 -3.28 9.12
N VAL A 178 4.65 -3.81 8.19
CA VAL A 178 4.83 -3.57 6.76
C VAL A 178 4.33 -2.19 6.34
N GLY A 179 3.29 -1.69 7.01
CA GLY A 179 2.67 -0.40 6.75
C GLY A 179 3.42 0.81 7.31
N GLY A 180 4.26 0.62 8.33
CA GLY A 180 5.10 1.66 8.93
C GLY A 180 4.47 2.41 10.10
N LEU A 181 3.60 1.76 10.90
CA LEU A 181 2.87 2.41 11.98
C LEU A 181 3.58 2.38 13.36
N TYR A 182 4.62 1.58 13.52
CA TYR A 182 5.36 1.48 14.77
C TYR A 182 6.58 2.41 14.77
N GLU A 183 6.80 3.07 15.90
CA GLU A 183 7.90 4.04 16.07
C GLU A 183 9.17 3.41 16.64
N ASP A 184 9.05 2.29 17.33
CA ASP A 184 10.14 1.60 18.01
C ASP A 184 11.02 0.74 17.09
N ASP A 185 10.44 0.16 16.02
CA ASP A 185 11.21 -0.58 15.01
C ASP A 185 10.64 -0.41 13.59
N HIS A 186 11.27 0.45 12.82
CA HIS A 186 10.88 0.74 11.43
C HIS A 186 11.54 -0.14 10.37
N ARG A 187 12.45 -1.04 10.74
CA ARG A 187 13.31 -1.73 9.77
C ARG A 187 12.55 -2.50 8.71
N ILE A 188 11.44 -3.17 9.08
CA ILE A 188 10.57 -3.90 8.13
C ILE A 188 9.86 -2.91 7.21
N ALA A 189 9.28 -1.85 7.78
CA ALA A 189 8.63 -0.79 7.03
C ALA A 189 9.59 -0.13 6.04
N ASP A 190 10.83 0.14 6.46
CA ASP A 190 11.85 0.78 5.65
C ASP A 190 12.21 -0.04 4.40
N VAL A 191 12.41 -1.34 4.54
CA VAL A 191 12.73 -2.20 3.39
C VAL A 191 11.52 -2.42 2.48
N ALA A 192 10.31 -2.48 3.03
CA ALA A 192 9.07 -2.53 2.25
C ALA A 192 8.87 -1.23 1.45
N LEU A 193 9.09 -0.07 2.08
CA LEU A 193 9.07 1.24 1.43
C LEU A 193 10.10 1.32 0.30
N ALA A 194 11.35 0.97 0.60
CA ALA A 194 12.44 1.02 -0.38
C ALA A 194 12.16 0.12 -1.59
N TRP A 195 11.59 -1.07 -1.36
CA TRP A 195 11.26 -1.99 -2.44
C TRP A 195 10.15 -1.44 -3.35
N ILE A 196 9.07 -0.90 -2.79
CA ILE A 196 8.00 -0.24 -3.57
C ILE A 196 8.54 0.97 -4.31
N ALA A 197 9.26 1.87 -3.63
CA ALA A 197 9.84 3.07 -4.21
C ALA A 197 10.82 2.78 -5.35
N ALA A 198 11.66 1.75 -5.21
CA ALA A 198 12.58 1.33 -6.27
C ALA A 198 11.84 0.86 -7.53
N GLY A 199 10.69 0.18 -7.38
CA GLY A 199 9.82 -0.17 -8.50
C GLY A 199 9.26 1.05 -9.20
N ALA A 200 8.73 2.01 -8.45
CA ALA A 200 8.16 3.25 -8.95
C ALA A 200 9.22 4.15 -9.64
N LYS A 201 10.41 4.26 -9.07
CA LYS A 201 11.53 5.00 -9.68
C LYS A 201 11.89 4.45 -11.05
N ARG A 202 11.89 3.13 -11.24
CA ARG A 202 12.14 2.51 -12.56
C ARG A 202 11.05 2.86 -13.59
N GLN A 203 9.86 3.26 -13.13
CA GLN A 203 8.78 3.76 -14.00
C GLN A 203 8.74 5.28 -14.11
N GLY A 204 9.72 5.99 -13.54
CA GLY A 204 9.88 7.44 -13.68
C GLY A 204 9.37 8.27 -12.50
N LEU A 205 9.01 7.67 -11.37
CA LEU A 205 8.69 8.44 -10.14
C LEU A 205 9.91 9.25 -9.70
N ARG A 206 9.70 10.52 -9.43
CA ARG A 206 10.76 11.45 -9.00
C ARG A 206 10.75 11.58 -7.48
N ILE A 207 11.88 11.21 -6.86
CA ILE A 207 12.11 11.31 -5.42
C ILE A 207 13.16 12.38 -5.16
N LYS A 208 13.00 13.15 -4.10
CA LYS A 208 13.91 14.21 -3.67
C LYS A 208 15.34 13.67 -3.52
N LYS A 209 16.33 14.50 -3.87
CA LYS A 209 17.73 14.16 -3.65
C LYS A 209 18.01 14.06 -2.14
N GLY A 210 18.87 13.13 -1.75
CA GLY A 210 19.26 12.94 -0.35
C GLY A 210 18.30 12.07 0.48
N VAL A 211 17.12 11.72 -0.02
CA VAL A 211 16.25 10.78 0.66
C VAL A 211 16.88 9.38 0.63
N ARG A 212 17.26 8.89 1.81
CA ARG A 212 17.83 7.56 1.97
C ARG A 212 16.72 6.52 2.04
N MET A 213 16.77 5.56 1.12
CA MET A 213 15.91 4.38 1.12
C MET A 213 16.70 3.18 1.65
N VAL A 214 16.29 2.64 2.79
CA VAL A 214 16.96 1.51 3.44
C VAL A 214 16.56 0.22 2.74
N GLN A 215 17.53 -0.50 2.17
CA GLN A 215 17.27 -1.72 1.39
C GLN A 215 17.60 -3.02 2.15
N LYS A 216 18.22 -2.90 3.32
CA LYS A 216 18.64 -4.05 4.13
C LYS A 216 18.31 -3.80 5.59
N ILE A 217 17.93 -4.85 6.28
CA ILE A 217 17.80 -4.87 7.74
C ILE A 217 19.17 -5.19 8.32
N ASP A 218 19.56 -4.53 9.38
CA ASP A 218 20.77 -4.88 10.11
C ASP A 218 20.62 -6.23 10.85
N ALA A 219 21.72 -6.76 11.38
CA ALA A 219 21.75 -8.07 12.01
C ALA A 219 21.10 -8.10 13.41
N ALA A 220 20.61 -6.99 13.94
CA ALA A 220 19.93 -6.96 15.24
C ALA A 220 18.58 -7.70 15.17
N PRO A 221 18.14 -8.35 16.27
CA PRO A 221 16.84 -8.97 16.33
C PRO A 221 15.71 -7.98 15.95
N LEU A 222 14.77 -8.42 15.13
CA LEU A 222 13.60 -7.63 14.75
C LEU A 222 12.55 -7.67 15.85
N THR A 223 11.94 -6.53 16.13
CA THR A 223 10.69 -6.47 16.87
C THR A 223 9.54 -6.77 15.90
N LEU A 224 8.84 -7.86 16.15
CA LEU A 224 7.61 -8.22 15.41
C LEU A 224 6.42 -7.96 16.32
N HIS A 225 5.49 -7.13 15.86
CA HIS A 225 4.35 -6.73 16.66
C HIS A 225 3.17 -7.66 16.44
N ASP A 226 2.53 -8.08 17.52
CA ASP A 226 1.29 -8.86 17.51
C ASP A 226 0.09 -7.95 17.82
N GLU A 227 -0.57 -7.49 16.78
CA GLU A 227 -1.72 -6.59 16.89
C GLU A 227 -3.02 -7.28 17.33
N HIS A 228 -3.00 -8.60 17.51
CA HIS A 228 -4.20 -9.36 17.88
C HIS A 228 -4.75 -8.94 19.24
N GLY A 229 -3.89 -8.64 20.22
CA GLY A 229 -4.27 -8.25 21.57
C GLY A 229 -4.98 -6.89 21.68
N GLU A 230 -4.66 -5.95 20.83
CA GLU A 230 -5.23 -4.59 20.86
C GLU A 230 -6.73 -4.54 20.46
N VAL A 231 -7.17 -5.48 19.64
CA VAL A 231 -8.54 -5.52 19.10
C VAL A 231 -9.39 -6.57 19.83
N SER A 232 -8.79 -7.61 20.41
CA SER A 232 -9.50 -8.71 21.06
C SER A 232 -10.31 -8.30 22.29
N ASN A 233 -9.87 -7.28 23.01
CA ASN A 233 -10.56 -6.78 24.22
C ASN A 233 -11.92 -6.13 23.92
N PHE A 234 -12.20 -5.76 22.67
CA PHE A 234 -13.45 -5.08 22.30
C PHE A 234 -14.52 -6.02 21.70
N TRP A 235 -14.11 -7.15 21.08
CA TRP A 235 -15.00 -8.00 20.26
C TRP A 235 -15.08 -9.46 20.69
N GLY A 236 -14.48 -9.83 21.83
CA GLY A 236 -14.34 -11.24 22.19
C GLY A 236 -13.36 -11.96 21.27
N ALA A 237 -12.84 -13.08 21.71
CA ALA A 237 -11.77 -13.81 21.04
C ALA A 237 -12.00 -13.98 19.52
N PHE A 238 -11.33 -13.15 18.72
CA PHE A 238 -11.23 -13.39 17.29
C PHE A 238 -10.27 -14.55 17.09
N ASP A 239 -10.72 -15.57 16.40
CA ASP A 239 -9.85 -16.67 16.01
C ASP A 239 -8.66 -16.13 15.20
N ARG A 240 -7.47 -16.60 15.56
CA ARG A 240 -6.28 -16.37 14.75
C ARG A 240 -6.40 -17.16 13.46
N VAL A 241 -6.27 -16.48 12.33
CA VAL A 241 -6.35 -17.09 11.01
C VAL A 241 -5.04 -16.89 10.28
N LYS A 242 -4.37 -17.98 9.93
CA LYS A 242 -3.16 -17.88 9.09
C LYS A 242 -3.53 -17.53 7.66
N ARG A 243 -2.80 -16.59 7.08
CA ARG A 243 -2.92 -16.24 5.66
C ARG A 243 -2.43 -17.37 4.76
N ASP A 244 -3.12 -17.63 3.66
CA ASP A 244 -2.60 -18.49 2.59
C ASP A 244 -1.67 -17.67 1.68
N LEU A 245 -0.38 -17.82 1.91
CA LEU A 245 0.68 -17.15 1.15
C LEU A 245 1.42 -18.10 0.20
N LYS A 246 0.81 -19.24 -0.12
CA LYS A 246 1.41 -20.25 -1.03
C LYS A 246 1.74 -19.62 -2.39
N GLY A 247 2.93 -19.94 -2.88
CA GLY A 247 3.43 -19.45 -4.16
C GLY A 247 3.99 -18.04 -4.16
N LEU A 248 3.87 -17.28 -3.04
CA LEU A 248 4.53 -15.99 -2.91
C LEU A 248 6.00 -16.15 -2.51
N ARG A 249 6.84 -15.23 -3.02
CA ARG A 249 8.25 -15.17 -2.62
C ARG A 249 8.36 -14.41 -1.30
N ALA A 250 9.15 -14.94 -0.36
CA ALA A 250 9.56 -14.19 0.83
C ALA A 250 10.63 -13.16 0.47
N TRP A 251 10.55 -11.99 1.10
CA TRP A 251 11.64 -11.03 1.10
C TRP A 251 12.86 -11.67 1.78
N ARG A 252 14.00 -11.56 1.15
CA ARG A 252 15.27 -12.04 1.67
C ARG A 252 16.29 -10.93 1.58
N GLU A 253 17.10 -10.76 2.59
CA GLU A 253 18.28 -9.92 2.48
C GLU A 253 19.18 -10.42 1.35
N SER A 254 19.39 -9.58 0.37
CA SER A 254 20.40 -9.86 -0.65
C SER A 254 21.78 -9.72 -0.02
N GLY A 255 22.35 -10.84 0.44
CA GLY A 255 23.71 -10.86 0.98
C GLY A 255 24.01 -11.86 2.09
N VAL A 256 23.02 -12.44 2.74
CA VAL A 256 23.27 -13.50 3.72
C VAL A 256 23.03 -14.87 3.07
N ARG A 257 24.11 -15.53 2.66
CA ARG A 257 24.12 -17.00 2.49
C ARG A 257 24.01 -17.59 3.89
N GLY A 258 22.83 -17.75 4.41
CA GLY A 258 22.54 -18.42 5.68
C GLY A 258 21.66 -19.63 5.40
N GLN A 259 22.16 -20.79 5.81
CA GLN A 259 21.48 -22.08 5.78
C GLN A 259 20.13 -21.96 6.46
N GLY A 260 19.05 -22.34 5.74
CA GLY A 260 17.72 -22.43 6.34
C GLY A 260 17.73 -23.48 7.46
N PRO A 261 16.96 -23.27 8.56
CA PRO A 261 16.73 -24.34 9.51
C PRO A 261 15.94 -25.46 8.80
N GLY A 262 16.58 -26.64 8.75
CA GLY A 262 15.96 -27.85 8.26
C GLY A 262 14.70 -28.14 9.06
N VAL A 263 13.59 -28.26 8.35
CA VAL A 263 12.39 -28.89 8.89
C VAL A 263 12.74 -30.33 9.12
N ARG A 264 12.96 -30.71 10.38
CA ARG A 264 12.96 -32.13 10.77
C ARG A 264 11.51 -32.57 10.88
N SER A 265 11.25 -33.67 10.21
CA SER A 265 10.02 -34.46 10.19
C SER A 265 9.42 -34.72 11.57
#